data_7e2d51ee5dd0d93d71fa6a99df766bc3
#
_entry.id   7e2d51ee5dd0d93d71fa6a99df766bc3
#
_cell.length_a   1.000
_cell.length_b   1.000
_cell.length_c   1.000
_cell.angle_alpha   90.00
_cell.angle_beta   90.00
_cell.angle_gamma   90.00
#
_symmetry.space_group_name_H-M   'P 1'
#
loop_
_entity.id
_entity.type
_entity.pdbx_description
1 polymer ?
#
loop_
_entity_poly.entity_id
_entity_poly.type
_entity_poly.pdbx_seq_one_letter_code
_entity_poly.pdbx_strand_id
1 'polypeptide(L)'
;NGYVKTKYVTLTIEAENLPAARARFARIETDTLNRFKVMGAAAHVLDGKERLELLYNILHPEGGQFAFEWDWLPASGLSVKDFISPSSFHFGETRTFRIGKRYGAVSFLQILAPEMHDRILTDFMEADGNIMVTMHIRGINQNEAIKMVKRKITDLDAMKIQEQKRAVRSGYDMDILPSDLSTYGGAAKDLLTDLQSRNERMFNMTFLVLHTAETRQKLEIAVSQAASVAQTYNCLLTRLDFQQEDGLMSSLPLGLNRIKIERSLTTSALAVFVPFVTQEVFMGGDAMYYGLNALSNNMILLDRKQSRCPNGLVFGTPGSGKSMSCKREITFIMLMTQDNVIICDPEDEYSPLVKRLGGQVIRLSPSSTDYVNPLDINLNYSEEENPLALKSDFVLSFCELIMGSKTGLEAIEKTVIDRAVQMIYQPYFADPRPENMPILGDLMNALLSQHIPEADRVAQALDLYVNGSLNFFNHRTTVDISNRLVCFDIKGLGKNLKKPGMLIVQDA
;
A
#
# COMPACT_ATOMS: atom_id res chain seq x y z
N ASN A 1 -14.24 15.82 -17.00
CA ASN A 1 -15.46 15.01 -17.06
C ASN A 1 -16.37 15.41 -15.91
N GLY A 2 -17.59 15.90 -16.22
CA GLY A 2 -18.52 16.47 -15.25
C GLY A 2 -19.33 15.44 -14.43
N TYR A 3 -18.86 14.19 -14.29
CA TYR A 3 -19.55 13.15 -13.52
C TYR A 3 -19.02 13.08 -12.09
N VAL A 4 -19.94 13.08 -11.12
CA VAL A 4 -19.67 12.85 -9.70
C VAL A 4 -19.82 11.38 -9.39
N LYS A 5 -18.81 10.75 -8.81
CA LYS A 5 -18.81 9.35 -8.38
C LYS A 5 -19.31 9.26 -6.94
N THR A 6 -20.45 8.63 -6.72
CA THR A 6 -21.00 8.37 -5.38
C THR A 6 -21.02 6.87 -5.11
N LYS A 7 -20.85 6.48 -3.85
CA LYS A 7 -20.79 5.08 -3.43
C LYS A 7 -21.80 4.85 -2.32
N TYR A 8 -22.61 3.82 -2.47
CA TYR A 8 -23.66 3.46 -1.52
C TYR A 8 -23.50 2.00 -1.07
N VAL A 9 -23.76 1.74 0.20
CA VAL A 9 -23.82 0.39 0.76
C VAL A 9 -25.21 0.17 1.31
N THR A 10 -25.91 -0.85 0.80
CA THR A 10 -27.22 -1.25 1.29
C THR A 10 -27.11 -2.54 2.08
N LEU A 11 -27.56 -2.54 3.32
CA LEU A 11 -27.59 -3.70 4.19
C LEU A 11 -29.03 -4.16 4.38
N THR A 12 -29.29 -5.45 4.18
CA THR A 12 -30.60 -6.08 4.38
C THR A 12 -30.51 -7.14 5.44
N ILE A 13 -31.43 -7.14 6.38
CA ILE A 13 -31.53 -8.14 7.43
C ILE A 13 -32.97 -8.68 7.51
N GLU A 14 -33.10 -9.91 7.98
CA GLU A 14 -34.38 -10.50 8.37
C GLU A 14 -34.55 -10.42 9.88
N ALA A 15 -35.74 -10.04 10.34
CA ALA A 15 -36.07 -9.98 11.76
C ALA A 15 -37.53 -10.34 11.97
N GLU A 16 -37.84 -10.87 13.15
CA GLU A 16 -39.19 -11.31 13.51
C GLU A 16 -40.19 -10.15 13.67
N ASN A 17 -39.69 -9.00 14.10
CA ASN A 17 -40.50 -7.80 14.32
C ASN A 17 -39.67 -6.52 14.19
N LEU A 18 -40.36 -5.37 14.13
CA LEU A 18 -39.73 -4.06 13.94
C LEU A 18 -38.80 -3.64 15.09
N PRO A 19 -39.11 -3.84 16.38
CA PRO A 19 -38.17 -3.54 17.46
C PRO A 19 -36.88 -4.36 17.39
N ALA A 20 -36.97 -5.66 17.08
CA ALA A 20 -35.81 -6.52 16.89
C ALA A 20 -34.97 -6.08 15.66
N ALA A 21 -35.61 -5.67 14.58
CA ALA A 21 -34.95 -5.12 13.40
C ALA A 21 -34.16 -3.85 13.77
N ARG A 22 -34.79 -2.90 14.50
CA ARG A 22 -34.13 -1.64 14.91
C ARG A 22 -32.92 -1.88 15.78
N ALA A 23 -33.02 -2.74 16.79
CA ALA A 23 -31.90 -3.08 17.67
C ALA A 23 -30.74 -3.69 16.89
N ARG A 24 -31.04 -4.56 15.93
CA ARG A 24 -30.04 -5.21 15.08
C ARG A 24 -29.38 -4.24 14.11
N PHE A 25 -30.16 -3.33 13.50
CA PHE A 25 -29.62 -2.28 12.62
C PHE A 25 -28.72 -1.31 13.38
N ALA A 26 -29.09 -0.84 14.58
CA ALA A 26 -28.29 0.08 15.37
C ALA A 26 -26.89 -0.50 15.65
N ARG A 27 -26.80 -1.80 15.94
CA ARG A 27 -25.53 -2.48 16.12
C ARG A 27 -24.72 -2.55 14.82
N ILE A 28 -25.35 -2.98 13.71
CA ILE A 28 -24.69 -3.11 12.42
C ILE A 28 -24.21 -1.74 11.91
N GLU A 29 -25.02 -0.70 12.10
CA GLU A 29 -24.68 0.68 11.78
C GLU A 29 -23.40 1.13 12.50
N THR A 30 -23.38 0.98 13.82
CA THR A 30 -22.20 1.34 14.63
C THR A 30 -20.96 0.59 14.20
N ASP A 31 -21.05 -0.74 14.00
CA ASP A 31 -19.93 -1.57 13.58
C ASP A 31 -19.44 -1.18 12.16
N THR A 32 -20.36 -0.88 11.25
CA THR A 32 -20.04 -0.52 9.86
C THR A 32 -19.38 0.86 9.79
N LEU A 33 -19.94 1.87 10.46
CA LEU A 33 -19.37 3.21 10.51
C LEU A 33 -17.96 3.22 11.13
N ASN A 34 -17.76 2.45 12.22
CA ASN A 34 -16.44 2.29 12.83
C ASN A 34 -15.43 1.65 11.86
N ARG A 35 -15.83 0.65 11.07
CA ARG A 35 -14.95 0.04 10.06
C ARG A 35 -14.58 1.03 8.97
N PHE A 36 -15.52 1.83 8.47
CA PHE A 36 -15.21 2.89 7.50
C PHE A 36 -14.25 3.92 8.07
N LYS A 37 -14.45 4.33 9.32
CA LYS A 37 -13.54 5.26 10.02
C LYS A 37 -12.12 4.69 10.14
N VAL A 38 -11.98 3.40 10.46
CA VAL A 38 -10.66 2.72 10.50
C VAL A 38 -9.99 2.70 9.12
N MET A 39 -10.77 2.56 8.04
CA MET A 39 -10.28 2.63 6.66
C MET A 39 -10.01 4.06 6.18
N GLY A 40 -10.24 5.09 7.00
CA GLY A 40 -10.10 6.50 6.61
C GLY A 40 -11.22 7.01 5.70
N ALA A 41 -12.35 6.29 5.58
CA ALA A 41 -13.48 6.67 4.76
C ALA A 41 -14.59 7.31 5.61
N ALA A 42 -15.10 8.46 5.20
CA ALA A 42 -16.28 9.07 5.81
C ALA A 42 -17.54 8.40 5.25
N ALA A 43 -18.45 8.02 6.14
CA ALA A 43 -19.76 7.46 5.77
C ALA A 43 -20.85 8.01 6.69
N HIS A 44 -22.04 8.19 6.17
CA HIS A 44 -23.24 8.54 6.95
C HIS A 44 -24.40 7.64 6.53
N VAL A 45 -25.35 7.48 7.41
CA VAL A 45 -26.57 6.71 7.15
C VAL A 45 -27.60 7.62 6.49
N LEU A 46 -28.12 7.22 5.34
CA LEU A 46 -29.19 7.96 4.68
C LEU A 46 -30.49 7.89 5.48
N ASP A 47 -31.12 9.02 5.70
CA ASP A 47 -32.46 9.08 6.23
C ASP A 47 -33.52 8.67 5.17
N GLY A 48 -34.79 8.68 5.56
CA GLY A 48 -35.88 8.28 4.66
C GLY A 48 -36.02 9.20 3.44
N LYS A 49 -35.84 10.53 3.61
CA LYS A 49 -35.94 11.52 2.52
C LYS A 49 -34.74 11.41 1.58
N GLU A 50 -33.53 11.36 2.11
CA GLU A 50 -32.30 11.16 1.33
C GLU A 50 -32.36 9.86 0.50
N ARG A 51 -32.91 8.79 1.09
CA ARG A 51 -33.09 7.52 0.36
C ARG A 51 -34.12 7.63 -0.77
N LEU A 52 -35.22 8.36 -0.57
CA LEU A 52 -36.18 8.62 -1.64
C LEU A 52 -35.58 9.48 -2.74
N GLU A 53 -34.79 10.50 -2.38
CA GLU A 53 -34.05 11.35 -3.32
C GLU A 53 -33.05 10.53 -4.15
N LEU A 54 -32.31 9.61 -3.53
CA LEU A 54 -31.43 8.70 -4.24
C LEU A 54 -32.19 7.85 -5.27
N LEU A 55 -33.33 7.26 -4.89
CA LEU A 55 -34.13 6.47 -5.78
C LEU A 55 -34.73 7.33 -6.91
N TYR A 56 -35.18 8.55 -6.59
CA TYR A 56 -35.66 9.51 -7.59
C TYR A 56 -34.57 9.79 -8.63
N ASN A 57 -33.35 10.12 -8.20
CA ASN A 57 -32.26 10.44 -9.10
C ASN A 57 -31.85 9.28 -10.01
N ILE A 58 -31.93 8.04 -9.53
CA ILE A 58 -31.68 6.85 -10.37
C ILE A 58 -32.81 6.65 -11.40
N LEU A 59 -34.06 6.86 -10.99
CA LEU A 59 -35.22 6.64 -11.84
C LEU A 59 -35.56 7.82 -12.78
N HIS A 60 -34.93 8.99 -12.53
CA HIS A 60 -35.05 10.18 -13.37
C HIS A 60 -33.69 10.57 -13.99
N PRO A 61 -33.12 9.72 -14.84
CA PRO A 61 -31.81 9.97 -15.44
C PRO A 61 -31.78 11.18 -16.38
N GLU A 62 -32.94 11.75 -16.68
CA GLU A 62 -33.09 13.01 -17.43
C GLU A 62 -32.77 14.25 -16.57
N GLY A 63 -32.63 14.05 -15.28
CA GLY A 63 -32.56 15.11 -14.26
C GLY A 63 -33.94 15.54 -13.81
N GLY A 64 -33.99 16.30 -12.76
CA GLY A 64 -35.19 16.83 -12.15
C GLY A 64 -34.93 17.26 -10.72
N GLN A 65 -35.80 18.08 -10.18
CA GLN A 65 -35.70 18.49 -8.78
C GLN A 65 -36.63 17.57 -7.95
N PHE A 66 -36.06 16.83 -7.00
CA PHE A 66 -36.87 16.05 -6.06
C PHE A 66 -37.53 16.98 -5.05
N ALA A 67 -38.86 16.98 -5.07
CA ALA A 67 -39.68 17.74 -4.12
C ALA A 67 -40.53 16.76 -3.32
N PHE A 68 -40.26 16.64 -2.03
CA PHE A 68 -40.98 15.75 -1.13
C PHE A 68 -40.87 16.24 0.32
N GLU A 69 -42.05 16.27 0.99
CA GLU A 69 -42.12 16.47 2.45
C GLU A 69 -43.08 15.42 3.05
N TRP A 70 -42.75 14.93 4.24
CA TRP A 70 -43.53 13.87 4.89
C TRP A 70 -44.98 14.27 5.17
N ASP A 71 -45.24 15.55 5.43
CA ASP A 71 -46.55 16.09 5.71
C ASP A 71 -47.46 16.09 4.49
N TRP A 72 -46.92 15.93 3.29
CA TRP A 72 -47.73 15.85 2.06
C TRP A 72 -48.45 14.51 1.91
N LEU A 73 -47.95 13.42 2.48
CA LEU A 73 -48.55 12.09 2.33
C LEU A 73 -49.97 12.02 2.91
N PRO A 74 -50.25 12.43 4.16
CA PRO A 74 -51.59 12.42 4.69
C PRO A 74 -52.56 13.35 3.94
N ALA A 75 -52.06 14.49 3.48
CA ALA A 75 -52.86 15.52 2.83
C ALA A 75 -53.23 15.18 1.37
N SER A 76 -52.32 14.51 0.64
CA SER A 76 -52.47 14.21 -0.77
C SER A 76 -53.14 12.85 -1.07
N GLY A 77 -53.09 11.91 -0.11
CA GLY A 77 -53.48 10.50 -0.34
C GLY A 77 -52.55 9.72 -1.25
N LEU A 78 -51.40 10.34 -1.62
CA LEU A 78 -50.37 9.69 -2.43
C LEU A 78 -49.47 8.82 -1.58
N SER A 79 -48.82 7.86 -2.19
CA SER A 79 -47.77 7.05 -1.56
C SER A 79 -46.38 7.59 -1.90
N VAL A 80 -45.34 7.20 -1.14
CA VAL A 80 -43.96 7.58 -1.46
C VAL A 80 -43.53 7.15 -2.85
N LYS A 81 -44.15 6.09 -3.41
CA LYS A 81 -43.87 5.61 -4.77
C LYS A 81 -44.24 6.62 -5.83
N ASP A 82 -45.32 7.38 -5.61
CA ASP A 82 -45.83 8.36 -6.59
C ASP A 82 -44.84 9.54 -6.74
N PHE A 83 -44.04 9.83 -5.71
CA PHE A 83 -43.03 10.90 -5.73
C PHE A 83 -41.73 10.47 -6.41
N ILE A 84 -41.42 9.17 -6.47
CA ILE A 84 -40.19 8.66 -7.05
C ILE A 84 -40.38 7.97 -8.42
N SER A 85 -41.62 7.71 -8.82
CA SER A 85 -41.91 7.00 -10.08
C SER A 85 -41.61 7.90 -11.29
N PRO A 86 -40.92 7.41 -12.31
CA PRO A 86 -40.74 8.13 -13.55
C PRO A 86 -42.05 8.18 -14.34
N SER A 87 -42.12 9.02 -15.37
CA SER A 87 -43.29 9.21 -16.19
C SER A 87 -43.77 7.93 -16.91
N SER A 88 -42.86 7.03 -17.23
CA SER A 88 -43.18 5.74 -17.85
C SER A 88 -42.06 4.74 -17.76
N PHE A 89 -42.41 3.45 -17.74
CA PHE A 89 -41.51 2.33 -17.98
C PHE A 89 -41.92 1.56 -19.22
N HIS A 90 -40.99 1.09 -20.01
CA HIS A 90 -41.24 0.23 -21.15
C HIS A 90 -40.23 -0.89 -21.25
N PHE A 91 -40.68 -2.15 -21.04
CA PHE A 91 -39.84 -3.37 -21.07
C PHE A 91 -40.21 -4.29 -22.25
N GLY A 92 -40.66 -3.73 -23.37
CA GLY A 92 -41.10 -4.51 -24.53
C GLY A 92 -39.97 -5.08 -25.40
N GLU A 93 -38.71 -4.70 -25.14
CA GLU A 93 -37.56 -5.19 -25.89
C GLU A 93 -36.78 -6.25 -25.08
N THR A 94 -36.17 -7.20 -25.79
CA THR A 94 -35.44 -8.32 -25.15
C THR A 94 -34.25 -7.89 -24.30
N ARG A 95 -33.48 -6.90 -24.77
CA ARG A 95 -32.17 -6.52 -24.24
C ARG A 95 -32.06 -5.08 -23.76
N THR A 96 -33.13 -4.31 -23.89
CA THR A 96 -33.16 -2.90 -23.53
C THR A 96 -34.54 -2.56 -22.93
N PHE A 97 -34.58 -1.45 -22.21
CA PHE A 97 -35.81 -0.88 -21.70
C PHE A 97 -35.77 0.65 -21.83
N ARG A 98 -36.88 1.31 -21.53
CA ARG A 98 -36.94 2.77 -21.44
C ARG A 98 -37.52 3.21 -20.10
N ILE A 99 -36.89 4.27 -19.56
CA ILE A 99 -37.39 5.03 -18.41
C ILE A 99 -37.65 6.46 -18.92
N GLY A 100 -38.89 6.90 -18.92
CA GLY A 100 -39.22 8.17 -19.55
C GLY A 100 -38.77 8.21 -21.00
N LYS A 101 -37.92 9.15 -21.34
CA LYS A 101 -37.33 9.32 -22.69
C LYS A 101 -35.99 8.61 -22.88
N ARG A 102 -35.39 8.07 -21.83
CA ARG A 102 -34.06 7.46 -21.89
C ARG A 102 -34.12 5.97 -22.13
N TYR A 103 -33.13 5.48 -22.87
CA TYR A 103 -32.87 4.06 -23.08
C TYR A 103 -31.98 3.52 -21.96
N GLY A 104 -32.26 2.31 -21.49
CA GLY A 104 -31.51 1.62 -20.50
C GLY A 104 -31.19 0.17 -20.86
N ALA A 105 -30.11 -0.36 -20.33
CA ALA A 105 -29.76 -1.77 -20.41
C ALA A 105 -29.02 -2.21 -19.16
N VAL A 106 -29.38 -3.39 -18.65
CA VAL A 106 -28.65 -4.04 -17.58
C VAL A 106 -27.85 -5.21 -18.13
N SER A 107 -26.59 -5.27 -17.77
CA SER A 107 -25.68 -6.35 -18.08
C SER A 107 -25.16 -7.00 -16.80
N PHE A 108 -24.77 -8.27 -16.86
CA PHE A 108 -24.09 -8.95 -15.76
C PHE A 108 -22.65 -9.28 -16.14
N LEU A 109 -21.77 -9.28 -15.16
CA LEU A 109 -20.37 -9.63 -15.32
C LEU A 109 -20.16 -11.12 -15.05
N GLN A 110 -19.66 -11.84 -16.03
CA GLN A 110 -19.20 -13.20 -15.90
C GLN A 110 -17.67 -13.23 -15.78
N ILE A 111 -17.20 -13.69 -14.64
CA ILE A 111 -15.76 -13.79 -14.34
C ILE A 111 -15.26 -15.12 -14.88
N LEU A 112 -14.36 -15.09 -15.85
CA LEU A 112 -13.70 -16.26 -16.44
C LEU A 112 -12.26 -16.42 -15.91
N ALA A 113 -11.65 -15.32 -15.46
CA ALA A 113 -10.29 -15.31 -14.94
C ALA A 113 -10.17 -16.12 -13.63
N PRO A 114 -9.08 -16.85 -13.43
CA PRO A 114 -8.77 -17.49 -12.17
C PRO A 114 -8.39 -16.48 -11.07
N GLU A 115 -7.76 -15.38 -11.46
CA GLU A 115 -7.38 -14.28 -10.59
C GLU A 115 -7.93 -12.96 -11.15
N MET A 116 -8.30 -12.05 -10.26
CA MET A 116 -8.88 -10.76 -10.60
C MET A 116 -7.91 -9.63 -10.27
N HIS A 117 -7.92 -8.59 -11.09
CA HIS A 117 -7.18 -7.36 -10.84
C HIS A 117 -8.05 -6.32 -10.11
N ASP A 118 -7.48 -5.64 -9.13
CA ASP A 118 -8.15 -4.60 -8.31
C ASP A 118 -8.57 -3.35 -9.10
N ARG A 119 -8.04 -3.15 -10.31
CA ARG A 119 -8.38 -2.03 -11.19
C ARG A 119 -9.71 -2.18 -11.93
N ILE A 120 -10.28 -3.37 -12.00
CA ILE A 120 -11.49 -3.63 -12.81
C ILE A 120 -12.65 -2.69 -12.44
N LEU A 121 -12.88 -2.48 -11.14
CA LEU A 121 -13.97 -1.61 -10.68
C LEU A 121 -13.67 -0.13 -11.00
N THR A 122 -12.40 0.28 -10.88
CA THR A 122 -11.96 1.63 -11.22
C THR A 122 -12.18 1.93 -12.69
N ASP A 123 -11.77 1.02 -13.57
CA ASP A 123 -11.90 1.19 -15.03
C ASP A 123 -13.36 1.22 -15.47
N PHE A 124 -14.24 0.42 -14.84
CA PHE A 124 -15.70 0.56 -15.05
C PHE A 124 -16.23 1.94 -14.62
N MET A 125 -15.73 2.47 -13.52
CA MET A 125 -16.14 3.77 -12.98
C MET A 125 -15.52 4.96 -13.74
N GLU A 126 -14.49 4.74 -14.53
CA GLU A 126 -13.84 5.74 -15.41
C GLU A 126 -14.43 5.79 -16.82
N ALA A 127 -15.25 4.81 -17.18
CA ALA A 127 -15.94 4.80 -18.45
C ALA A 127 -16.84 6.03 -18.62
N ASP A 128 -16.86 6.59 -19.83
CA ASP A 128 -17.71 7.73 -20.15
C ASP A 128 -19.19 7.32 -20.20
N GLY A 129 -20.03 8.14 -19.58
CA GLY A 129 -21.49 7.94 -19.61
C GLY A 129 -22.12 7.75 -18.22
N ASN A 130 -23.44 7.59 -18.21
CA ASN A 130 -24.18 7.32 -16.99
C ASN A 130 -24.19 5.81 -16.73
N ILE A 131 -23.34 5.38 -15.82
CA ILE A 131 -23.12 4.00 -15.44
C ILE A 131 -23.40 3.81 -13.95
N MET A 132 -24.08 2.74 -13.59
CA MET A 132 -24.25 2.31 -12.20
C MET A 132 -23.82 0.84 -12.07
N VAL A 133 -22.84 0.59 -11.22
CA VAL A 133 -22.37 -0.76 -10.88
C VAL A 133 -23.03 -1.18 -9.57
N THR A 134 -23.67 -2.33 -9.56
CA THR A 134 -24.34 -2.89 -8.39
C THR A 134 -23.79 -4.29 -8.10
N MET A 135 -23.31 -4.51 -6.89
CA MET A 135 -22.84 -5.80 -6.43
C MET A 135 -23.72 -6.32 -5.31
N HIS A 136 -24.38 -7.44 -5.53
CA HIS A 136 -25.08 -8.18 -4.49
C HIS A 136 -24.13 -9.22 -3.91
N ILE A 137 -23.88 -9.13 -2.61
CA ILE A 137 -22.94 -10.01 -1.90
C ILE A 137 -23.70 -10.72 -0.79
N ARG A 138 -23.73 -12.04 -0.84
CA ARG A 138 -24.39 -12.87 0.16
C ARG A 138 -23.37 -13.86 0.76
N GLY A 139 -23.15 -13.79 2.08
CA GLY A 139 -22.30 -14.75 2.78
C GLY A 139 -22.89 -16.16 2.78
N ILE A 140 -22.02 -17.14 2.58
CA ILE A 140 -22.37 -18.57 2.70
C ILE A 140 -21.90 -19.04 4.09
N ASN A 141 -22.72 -19.82 4.77
CA ASN A 141 -22.33 -20.39 6.06
C ASN A 141 -21.07 -21.27 5.88
N GLN A 142 -20.09 -21.15 6.80
CA GLN A 142 -18.80 -21.85 6.68
C GLN A 142 -18.95 -23.36 6.52
N ASN A 143 -19.87 -23.97 7.29
CA ASN A 143 -20.10 -25.40 7.20
C ASN A 143 -20.72 -25.84 5.85
N GLU A 144 -21.58 -24.99 5.29
CA GLU A 144 -22.19 -25.21 3.96
C GLU A 144 -21.14 -25.04 2.86
N ALA A 145 -20.28 -24.02 2.95
CA ALA A 145 -19.18 -23.80 2.03
C ALA A 145 -18.23 -25.00 1.99
N ILE A 146 -17.80 -25.48 3.15
CA ILE A 146 -16.94 -26.65 3.26
C ILE A 146 -17.63 -27.90 2.68
N LYS A 147 -18.92 -28.11 2.97
CA LYS A 147 -19.67 -29.25 2.40
C LYS A 147 -19.77 -29.16 0.86
N MET A 148 -20.00 -27.94 0.33
CA MET A 148 -20.10 -27.71 -1.11
C MET A 148 -18.77 -28.01 -1.81
N VAL A 149 -17.65 -27.53 -1.27
CA VAL A 149 -16.31 -27.78 -1.83
C VAL A 149 -15.95 -29.30 -1.75
N LYS A 150 -16.24 -29.96 -0.61
CA LYS A 150 -16.03 -31.41 -0.47
C LYS A 150 -16.82 -32.22 -1.51
N ARG A 151 -18.09 -31.87 -1.75
CA ARG A 151 -18.88 -32.53 -2.81
C ARG A 151 -18.24 -32.31 -4.18
N LYS A 152 -17.79 -31.09 -4.49
CA LYS A 152 -17.13 -30.82 -5.76
C LYS A 152 -15.82 -31.61 -5.94
N ILE A 153 -15.03 -31.76 -4.88
CA ILE A 153 -13.83 -32.62 -4.89
C ILE A 153 -14.23 -34.07 -5.18
N THR A 154 -15.26 -34.62 -4.52
CA THR A 154 -15.75 -35.97 -4.75
C THR A 154 -16.21 -36.16 -6.20
N ASP A 155 -16.92 -35.19 -6.77
CA ASP A 155 -17.36 -35.23 -8.16
C ASP A 155 -16.18 -35.23 -9.14
N LEU A 156 -15.17 -34.39 -8.89
CA LEU A 156 -13.95 -34.32 -9.68
C LEU A 156 -13.14 -35.63 -9.58
N ASP A 157 -13.02 -36.23 -8.39
CA ASP A 157 -12.35 -37.49 -8.20
C ASP A 157 -13.13 -38.65 -8.92
N ALA A 158 -14.47 -38.62 -8.91
CA ALA A 158 -15.29 -39.56 -9.66
C ALA A 158 -15.10 -39.42 -11.17
N MET A 159 -15.04 -38.18 -11.69
CA MET A 159 -14.73 -37.92 -13.09
C MET A 159 -13.32 -38.40 -13.46
N LYS A 160 -12.34 -38.20 -12.60
CA LYS A 160 -10.97 -38.69 -12.79
C LYS A 160 -10.94 -40.20 -12.92
N ILE A 161 -11.65 -40.91 -12.03
CA ILE A 161 -11.77 -42.38 -12.08
C ILE A 161 -12.46 -42.84 -13.37
N GLN A 162 -13.49 -42.16 -13.84
CA GLN A 162 -14.15 -42.46 -15.10
C GLN A 162 -13.24 -42.29 -16.31
N GLU A 163 -12.47 -41.21 -16.38
CA GLU A 163 -11.52 -40.99 -17.48
C GLU A 163 -10.37 -42.00 -17.45
N GLN A 164 -9.86 -42.35 -16.27
CA GLN A 164 -8.88 -43.45 -16.13
C GLN A 164 -9.42 -44.81 -16.63
N LYS A 165 -10.64 -45.19 -16.26
CA LYS A 165 -11.29 -46.38 -16.78
C LYS A 165 -11.46 -46.33 -18.30
N ARG A 166 -11.76 -45.17 -18.85
CA ARG A 166 -11.93 -44.95 -20.31
C ARG A 166 -10.58 -45.08 -21.03
N ALA A 167 -9.50 -44.51 -20.48
CA ALA A 167 -8.14 -44.61 -21.00
C ALA A 167 -7.69 -46.08 -21.07
N VAL A 168 -7.86 -46.83 -19.99
CA VAL A 168 -7.54 -48.26 -19.95
C VAL A 168 -8.30 -49.05 -21.01
N ARG A 169 -9.60 -48.81 -21.20
CA ARG A 169 -10.41 -49.50 -22.23
C ARG A 169 -9.98 -49.16 -23.65
N SER A 170 -9.40 -47.98 -23.85
CA SER A 170 -8.94 -47.48 -25.15
C SER A 170 -7.45 -47.76 -25.40
N GLY A 171 -6.76 -48.48 -24.49
CA GLY A 171 -5.34 -48.83 -24.64
C GLY A 171 -4.35 -47.69 -24.41
N TYR A 172 -4.78 -46.59 -23.78
CA TYR A 172 -3.91 -45.44 -23.39
C TYR A 172 -3.43 -45.60 -21.94
N ASP A 173 -2.32 -44.94 -21.64
CA ASP A 173 -1.74 -44.92 -20.29
C ASP A 173 -2.69 -44.24 -19.28
N MET A 174 -2.82 -44.83 -18.08
CA MET A 174 -3.67 -44.35 -17.00
C MET A 174 -3.25 -42.98 -16.46
N ASP A 175 -2.00 -42.57 -16.69
CA ASP A 175 -1.45 -41.28 -16.26
C ASP A 175 -1.77 -40.12 -17.23
N ILE A 176 -2.30 -40.39 -18.41
CA ILE A 176 -2.76 -39.38 -19.36
C ILE A 176 -4.17 -38.94 -18.98
N LEU A 177 -4.24 -38.03 -17.98
CA LEU A 177 -5.48 -37.38 -17.60
C LEU A 177 -5.61 -36.04 -18.35
N PRO A 178 -6.82 -35.59 -18.69
CA PRO A 178 -7.02 -34.21 -19.12
C PRO A 178 -6.42 -33.26 -18.10
N SER A 179 -5.55 -32.35 -18.55
CA SER A 179 -4.85 -31.36 -17.70
C SER A 179 -5.81 -30.59 -16.80
N ASP A 180 -6.98 -30.31 -17.30
CA ASP A 180 -8.03 -29.55 -16.61
C ASP A 180 -8.52 -30.25 -15.34
N LEU A 181 -8.74 -31.57 -15.38
CA LEU A 181 -9.19 -32.32 -14.20
C LEU A 181 -8.14 -32.37 -13.09
N SER A 182 -6.87 -32.45 -13.45
CA SER A 182 -5.76 -32.40 -12.51
C SER A 182 -5.67 -31.03 -11.84
N THR A 183 -5.73 -29.97 -12.63
CA THR A 183 -5.64 -28.57 -12.17
C THR A 183 -6.84 -28.18 -11.29
N TYR A 184 -8.06 -28.49 -11.72
CA TYR A 184 -9.27 -28.20 -10.93
C TYR A 184 -9.33 -29.01 -9.64
N GLY A 185 -8.85 -30.27 -9.64
CA GLY A 185 -8.76 -31.10 -8.44
C GLY A 185 -7.79 -30.54 -7.41
N GLY A 186 -6.63 -30.01 -7.85
CA GLY A 186 -5.67 -29.30 -7.00
C GLY A 186 -6.27 -28.04 -6.41
N ALA A 187 -6.77 -27.14 -7.25
CA ALA A 187 -7.39 -25.89 -6.85
C ALA A 187 -8.55 -26.07 -5.85
N ALA A 188 -9.36 -27.11 -6.02
CA ALA A 188 -10.46 -27.41 -5.08
C ALA A 188 -9.96 -27.87 -3.71
N LYS A 189 -8.85 -28.62 -3.64
CA LYS A 189 -8.21 -29.03 -2.39
C LYS A 189 -7.53 -27.85 -1.67
N ASP A 190 -6.87 -26.97 -2.42
CA ASP A 190 -6.28 -25.75 -1.90
C ASP A 190 -7.36 -24.84 -1.31
N LEU A 191 -8.47 -24.64 -2.03
CA LEU A 191 -9.63 -23.89 -1.53
C LEU A 191 -10.20 -24.50 -0.25
N LEU A 192 -10.29 -25.83 -0.15
CA LEU A 192 -10.74 -26.50 1.08
C LEU A 192 -9.80 -26.22 2.25
N THR A 193 -8.50 -26.25 2.01
CA THR A 193 -7.47 -25.94 3.01
C THR A 193 -7.59 -24.48 3.45
N ASP A 194 -7.77 -23.54 2.54
CA ASP A 194 -7.94 -22.12 2.83
C ASP A 194 -9.20 -21.85 3.68
N LEU A 195 -10.30 -22.50 3.36
CA LEU A 195 -11.54 -22.42 4.14
C LEU A 195 -11.41 -23.00 5.55
N GLN A 196 -10.54 -24.01 5.76
CA GLN A 196 -10.36 -24.68 7.04
C GLN A 196 -9.27 -24.04 7.91
N SER A 197 -8.19 -23.54 7.32
CA SER A 197 -6.98 -23.11 8.04
C SER A 197 -6.66 -21.62 7.93
N ARG A 198 -7.05 -20.92 6.86
CA ARG A 198 -6.65 -19.53 6.59
C ARG A 198 -7.73 -18.48 6.89
N ASN A 199 -8.79 -18.87 7.58
CA ASN A 199 -9.92 -17.98 7.91
C ASN A 199 -10.64 -17.35 6.68
N GLU A 200 -10.48 -17.97 5.49
CA GLU A 200 -11.22 -17.61 4.30
C GLU A 200 -12.70 -17.98 4.45
N ARG A 201 -13.56 -17.16 3.84
CA ARG A 201 -15.01 -17.39 3.77
C ARG A 201 -15.48 -17.35 2.33
N MET A 202 -16.63 -17.96 2.06
CA MET A 202 -17.24 -17.94 0.74
C MET A 202 -18.44 -17.01 0.71
N PHE A 203 -18.58 -16.35 -0.41
CA PHE A 203 -19.68 -15.43 -0.72
C PHE A 203 -20.21 -15.73 -2.13
N ASN A 204 -21.51 -15.59 -2.31
CA ASN A 204 -22.10 -15.51 -3.64
C ASN A 204 -22.21 -14.04 -4.05
N MET A 205 -21.75 -13.71 -5.23
CA MET A 205 -21.77 -12.36 -5.79
C MET A 205 -22.53 -12.35 -7.12
N THR A 206 -23.45 -11.39 -7.26
CA THR A 206 -24.01 -10.97 -8.55
C THR A 206 -23.49 -9.58 -8.86
N PHE A 207 -22.86 -9.40 -10.01
CA PHE A 207 -22.33 -8.11 -10.46
C PHE A 207 -23.14 -7.62 -11.66
N LEU A 208 -23.83 -6.50 -11.49
CA LEU A 208 -24.68 -5.89 -12.50
C LEU A 208 -24.14 -4.53 -12.90
N VAL A 209 -24.29 -4.19 -14.16
CA VAL A 209 -23.96 -2.88 -14.72
C VAL A 209 -25.17 -2.34 -15.45
N LEU A 210 -25.72 -1.26 -14.92
CA LEU A 210 -26.81 -0.51 -15.53
C LEU A 210 -26.25 0.67 -16.31
N HIS A 211 -26.60 0.77 -17.57
CA HIS A 211 -26.33 1.91 -18.43
C HIS A 211 -27.61 2.63 -18.80
N THR A 212 -27.58 3.96 -18.83
CA THR A 212 -28.67 4.78 -19.37
C THR A 212 -28.14 5.82 -20.36
N ALA A 213 -28.85 6.05 -21.44
CA ALA A 213 -28.45 7.00 -22.47
C ALA A 213 -29.66 7.70 -23.14
N GLU A 214 -29.43 8.84 -23.76
CA GLU A 214 -30.46 9.62 -24.46
C GLU A 214 -30.95 8.94 -25.75
N THR A 215 -30.07 8.21 -26.41
CA THR A 215 -30.38 7.52 -27.66
C THR A 215 -29.92 6.07 -27.58
N ARG A 216 -30.57 5.21 -28.37
CA ARG A 216 -30.21 3.81 -28.50
C ARG A 216 -28.74 3.64 -28.94
N GLN A 217 -28.31 4.47 -29.89
CA GLN A 217 -26.91 4.42 -30.40
C GLN A 217 -25.90 4.74 -29.32
N LYS A 218 -26.12 5.79 -28.48
CA LYS A 218 -25.26 6.11 -27.34
C LYS A 218 -25.24 4.98 -26.31
N LEU A 219 -26.40 4.31 -26.09
CA LEU A 219 -26.47 3.16 -25.20
C LEU A 219 -25.64 1.98 -25.71
N GLU A 220 -25.70 1.66 -27.00
CA GLU A 220 -24.90 0.60 -27.62
C GLU A 220 -23.40 0.87 -27.46
N ILE A 221 -22.97 2.12 -27.70
CA ILE A 221 -21.59 2.53 -27.51
C ILE A 221 -21.14 2.35 -26.06
N ALA A 222 -21.92 2.84 -25.09
CA ALA A 222 -21.58 2.73 -23.67
C ALA A 222 -21.46 1.27 -23.21
N VAL A 223 -22.41 0.41 -23.62
CA VAL A 223 -22.37 -1.02 -23.28
C VAL A 223 -21.17 -1.71 -23.93
N SER A 224 -20.87 -1.37 -25.19
CA SER A 224 -19.69 -1.92 -25.90
C SER A 224 -18.37 -1.51 -25.23
N GLN A 225 -18.23 -0.26 -24.81
CA GLN A 225 -17.07 0.21 -24.07
C GLN A 225 -16.90 -0.55 -22.75
N ALA A 226 -17.97 -0.69 -21.97
CA ALA A 226 -17.93 -1.47 -20.73
C ALA A 226 -17.61 -2.95 -20.98
N ALA A 227 -18.10 -3.54 -22.07
CA ALA A 227 -17.74 -4.90 -22.47
C ALA A 227 -16.24 -5.04 -22.81
N SER A 228 -15.66 -4.04 -23.47
CA SER A 228 -14.21 -4.00 -23.76
C SER A 228 -13.39 -3.90 -22.47
N VAL A 229 -13.80 -3.10 -21.50
CA VAL A 229 -13.17 -3.06 -20.17
C VAL A 229 -13.20 -4.45 -19.52
N ALA A 230 -14.35 -5.12 -19.51
CA ALA A 230 -14.45 -6.47 -18.95
C ALA A 230 -13.51 -7.48 -19.63
N GLN A 231 -13.39 -7.43 -20.96
CA GLN A 231 -12.49 -8.30 -21.73
C GLN A 231 -11.03 -8.12 -21.37
N THR A 232 -10.59 -6.90 -21.07
CA THR A 232 -9.20 -6.62 -20.61
C THR A 232 -8.84 -7.42 -19.36
N TYR A 233 -9.83 -7.76 -18.53
CA TYR A 233 -9.67 -8.54 -17.29
C TYR A 233 -10.13 -9.99 -17.41
N ASN A 234 -10.19 -10.55 -18.61
CA ASN A 234 -10.71 -11.90 -18.88
C ASN A 234 -12.11 -12.14 -18.27
N CYS A 235 -12.96 -11.13 -18.38
CA CYS A 235 -14.37 -11.19 -17.98
C CYS A 235 -15.26 -10.94 -19.19
N LEU A 236 -16.49 -11.43 -19.14
CA LEU A 236 -17.50 -11.14 -20.14
C LEU A 236 -18.61 -10.29 -19.51
N LEU A 237 -18.94 -9.16 -20.11
CA LEU A 237 -20.10 -8.37 -19.75
C LEU A 237 -21.21 -8.67 -20.75
N THR A 238 -22.25 -9.41 -20.29
CA THR A 238 -23.34 -9.87 -21.13
C THR A 238 -24.65 -9.20 -20.71
N ARG A 239 -25.42 -8.71 -21.66
CA ARG A 239 -26.75 -8.15 -21.37
C ARG A 239 -27.70 -9.24 -20.88
N LEU A 240 -28.58 -8.87 -19.98
CA LEU A 240 -29.69 -9.73 -19.57
C LEU A 240 -30.71 -9.85 -20.71
N ASP A 241 -31.02 -11.08 -21.13
CA ASP A 241 -32.03 -11.36 -22.13
C ASP A 241 -33.35 -11.67 -21.42
N PHE A 242 -34.44 -10.96 -21.80
CA PHE A 242 -35.77 -11.07 -21.21
C PHE A 242 -35.89 -10.81 -19.71
N GLN A 243 -34.83 -10.31 -19.07
CA GLN A 243 -34.72 -10.05 -17.62
C GLN A 243 -34.39 -8.58 -17.33
N GLN A 244 -34.67 -7.67 -18.22
CA GLN A 244 -34.28 -6.26 -18.06
C GLN A 244 -35.04 -5.57 -16.91
N GLU A 245 -36.30 -5.94 -16.66
CA GLU A 245 -37.06 -5.46 -15.52
C GLU A 245 -36.45 -5.94 -14.20
N ASP A 246 -36.21 -7.25 -14.07
CA ASP A 246 -35.58 -7.82 -12.89
C ASP A 246 -34.15 -7.30 -12.69
N GLY A 247 -33.43 -7.04 -13.78
CA GLY A 247 -32.12 -6.39 -13.78
C GLY A 247 -32.18 -4.97 -13.23
N LEU A 248 -33.09 -4.14 -13.71
CA LEU A 248 -33.30 -2.79 -13.19
C LEU A 248 -33.64 -2.82 -11.70
N MET A 249 -34.63 -3.65 -11.30
CA MET A 249 -35.04 -3.76 -9.89
C MET A 249 -33.90 -4.23 -8.99
N SER A 250 -33.06 -5.13 -9.50
CA SER A 250 -31.85 -5.59 -8.78
C SER A 250 -30.73 -4.55 -8.76
N SER A 251 -30.70 -3.63 -9.71
CA SER A 251 -29.73 -2.54 -9.74
C SER A 251 -30.03 -1.45 -8.71
N LEU A 252 -31.30 -1.27 -8.32
CA LEU A 252 -31.68 -0.27 -7.33
C LEU A 252 -31.12 -0.59 -5.92
N PRO A 253 -30.76 0.41 -5.10
CA PRO A 253 -30.20 0.21 -3.76
C PRO A 253 -31.29 -0.21 -2.73
N LEU A 254 -32.06 -1.24 -3.08
CA LEU A 254 -33.14 -1.80 -2.25
C LEU A 254 -32.70 -3.07 -1.49
N GLY A 255 -31.50 -3.57 -1.77
CA GLY A 255 -31.01 -4.82 -1.20
C GLY A 255 -31.77 -6.07 -1.71
N LEU A 256 -32.43 -5.96 -2.86
CA LEU A 256 -33.20 -7.02 -3.50
C LEU A 256 -32.47 -7.49 -4.76
N ASN A 257 -32.09 -8.77 -4.81
CA ASN A 257 -31.56 -9.40 -6.01
C ASN A 257 -32.58 -10.38 -6.60
N ARG A 258 -33.08 -10.09 -7.80
CA ARG A 258 -33.98 -10.97 -8.58
C ARG A 258 -33.20 -11.80 -9.61
N ILE A 259 -31.94 -11.45 -9.87
CA ILE A 259 -31.08 -12.13 -10.84
C ILE A 259 -30.40 -13.31 -10.16
N LYS A 260 -30.60 -14.52 -10.69
CA LYS A 260 -30.04 -15.77 -10.14
C LYS A 260 -28.66 -16.14 -10.72
N ILE A 261 -27.98 -15.20 -11.33
CA ILE A 261 -26.61 -15.38 -11.86
C ILE A 261 -25.64 -15.01 -10.74
N GLU A 262 -25.13 -16.03 -10.05
CA GLU A 262 -24.22 -15.85 -8.92
C GLU A 262 -22.86 -16.47 -9.22
N ARG A 263 -21.79 -15.83 -8.77
CA ARG A 263 -20.43 -16.39 -8.73
C ARG A 263 -19.98 -16.53 -7.28
N SER A 264 -19.55 -17.72 -6.90
CA SER A 264 -18.96 -17.95 -5.59
C SER A 264 -17.52 -17.47 -5.59
N LEU A 265 -17.16 -16.65 -4.61
CA LEU A 265 -15.85 -16.05 -4.41
C LEU A 265 -15.41 -16.22 -2.96
N THR A 266 -14.08 -16.30 -2.73
CA THR A 266 -13.49 -16.25 -1.39
C THR A 266 -13.40 -14.81 -0.89
N THR A 267 -13.08 -14.62 0.39
CA THR A 267 -12.85 -13.29 0.98
C THR A 267 -11.79 -12.53 0.20
N SER A 268 -10.66 -13.17 -0.11
CA SER A 268 -9.54 -12.58 -0.85
C SER A 268 -9.95 -12.15 -2.26
N ALA A 269 -10.66 -13.01 -2.99
CA ALA A 269 -11.14 -12.70 -4.33
C ALA A 269 -12.20 -11.59 -4.34
N LEU A 270 -13.06 -11.55 -3.31
CA LEU A 270 -14.08 -10.50 -3.18
C LEU A 270 -13.47 -9.15 -2.80
N ALA A 271 -12.37 -9.13 -2.05
CA ALA A 271 -11.68 -7.91 -1.63
C ALA A 271 -11.19 -7.06 -2.82
N VAL A 272 -10.94 -7.67 -3.97
CA VAL A 272 -10.59 -6.98 -5.23
C VAL A 272 -11.67 -5.97 -5.66
N PHE A 273 -12.94 -6.21 -5.32
CA PHE A 273 -14.07 -5.34 -5.66
C PHE A 273 -14.37 -4.26 -4.62
N VAL A 274 -13.46 -4.03 -3.66
CA VAL A 274 -13.65 -2.93 -2.70
C VAL A 274 -13.52 -1.58 -3.44
N PRO A 275 -14.56 -0.73 -3.43
CA PRO A 275 -14.59 0.50 -4.23
C PRO A 275 -13.77 1.65 -3.63
N PHE A 276 -12.97 1.39 -2.63
CA PHE A 276 -12.15 2.37 -1.90
C PHE A 276 -10.66 2.20 -2.26
N VAL A 277 -10.36 2.31 -3.54
CA VAL A 277 -9.00 2.05 -4.08
C VAL A 277 -8.12 3.29 -4.05
N THR A 278 -8.69 4.48 -3.87
CA THR A 278 -7.95 5.72 -3.78
C THR A 278 -7.68 6.07 -2.32
N GLN A 279 -6.46 5.83 -1.87
CA GLN A 279 -5.99 6.43 -0.64
C GLN A 279 -5.56 7.87 -0.95
N GLU A 280 -6.28 8.83 -0.41
CA GLU A 280 -5.90 10.23 -0.49
C GLU A 280 -4.92 10.54 0.63
N VAL A 281 -3.79 11.15 0.28
CA VAL A 281 -2.78 11.61 1.23
C VAL A 281 -2.70 13.11 1.12
N PHE A 282 -3.42 13.79 1.99
CA PHE A 282 -3.45 15.24 2.04
C PHE A 282 -3.30 15.70 3.50
N MET A 283 -2.07 15.96 3.90
CA MET A 283 -1.73 16.45 5.23
C MET A 283 -1.56 17.97 5.19
N GLY A 284 -1.82 18.63 6.31
CA GLY A 284 -1.55 20.06 6.49
C GLY A 284 -0.16 20.34 7.08
N GLY A 285 0.11 21.59 7.45
CA GLY A 285 1.38 22.00 8.06
C GLY A 285 2.54 22.01 7.09
N ASP A 286 3.67 21.43 7.47
CA ASP A 286 4.91 21.34 6.69
C ASP A 286 4.88 20.21 5.64
N ALA A 287 3.69 19.80 5.19
CA ALA A 287 3.53 18.70 4.25
C ALA A 287 4.15 19.02 2.88
N MET A 288 4.93 18.08 2.41
CA MET A 288 5.62 18.15 1.12
C MET A 288 4.75 17.66 -0.02
N TYR A 289 4.83 18.32 -1.18
CA TYR A 289 4.20 17.86 -2.41
C TYR A 289 5.02 16.74 -3.06
N TYR A 290 4.45 15.54 -3.12
CA TYR A 290 5.09 14.38 -3.75
C TYR A 290 4.69 14.17 -5.21
N GLY A 291 3.49 14.58 -5.60
CA GLY A 291 2.96 14.38 -6.95
C GLY A 291 1.45 14.41 -6.97
N LEU A 292 0.87 13.88 -8.05
CA LEU A 292 -0.56 13.67 -8.18
C LEU A 292 -0.87 12.19 -7.98
N ASN A 293 -1.99 11.91 -7.32
CA ASN A 293 -2.52 10.56 -7.21
C ASN A 293 -2.91 10.07 -8.60
N ALA A 294 -2.39 8.91 -9.03
CA ALA A 294 -2.60 8.37 -10.37
C ALA A 294 -4.07 8.04 -10.68
N LEU A 295 -4.92 7.86 -9.64
CA LEU A 295 -6.32 7.50 -9.80
C LEU A 295 -7.26 8.71 -9.66
N SER A 296 -7.05 9.54 -8.63
CA SER A 296 -7.93 10.69 -8.36
C SER A 296 -7.45 12.00 -8.97
N ASN A 297 -6.20 12.06 -9.41
CA ASN A 297 -5.51 13.25 -9.87
C ASN A 297 -5.42 14.36 -8.82
N ASN A 298 -5.66 14.03 -7.54
CA ASN A 298 -5.49 14.94 -6.41
C ASN A 298 -4.02 15.04 -5.99
N MET A 299 -3.66 16.17 -5.40
CA MET A 299 -2.29 16.39 -4.89
C MET A 299 -2.00 15.45 -3.72
N ILE A 300 -0.82 14.84 -3.74
CA ILE A 300 -0.28 14.08 -2.61
C ILE A 300 0.59 15.02 -1.80
N LEU A 301 0.12 15.36 -0.61
CA LEU A 301 0.83 16.17 0.39
C LEU A 301 1.09 15.31 1.62
N LEU A 302 2.35 15.08 1.95
CA LEU A 302 2.77 14.21 3.05
C LEU A 302 3.78 14.94 3.94
N ASP A 303 3.51 14.96 5.23
CA ASP A 303 4.49 15.31 6.25
C ASP A 303 5.03 14.04 6.91
N ARG A 304 6.28 13.70 6.60
CA ARG A 304 6.91 12.49 7.14
C ARG A 304 7.07 12.52 8.66
N LYS A 305 7.21 13.70 9.26
CA LYS A 305 7.40 13.84 10.71
C LYS A 305 6.17 13.37 11.49
N GLN A 306 4.98 13.42 10.89
CA GLN A 306 3.74 12.93 11.48
C GLN A 306 3.60 11.39 11.35
N SER A 307 4.48 10.72 10.63
CA SER A 307 4.48 9.28 10.50
C SER A 307 5.13 8.62 11.72
N ARG A 308 4.63 7.45 12.14
CA ARG A 308 5.24 6.67 13.23
C ARG A 308 6.71 6.28 12.94
N CYS A 309 7.03 6.08 11.67
CA CYS A 309 8.36 5.78 11.19
C CYS A 309 8.62 6.67 9.96
N PRO A 310 9.41 7.74 10.11
CA PRO A 310 9.66 8.69 9.03
C PRO A 310 10.68 8.18 7.99
N ASN A 311 11.22 6.98 8.16
CA ASN A 311 12.18 6.38 7.25
C ASN A 311 11.55 6.13 5.87
N GLY A 312 12.33 6.37 4.81
CA GLY A 312 11.90 6.18 3.43
C GLY A 312 12.95 5.47 2.59
N LEU A 313 12.51 4.74 1.59
CA LEU A 313 13.34 4.08 0.60
C LEU A 313 12.94 4.58 -0.80
N VAL A 314 13.93 4.95 -1.62
CA VAL A 314 13.72 5.41 -2.99
C VAL A 314 14.39 4.41 -3.94
N PHE A 315 13.58 3.62 -4.63
CA PHE A 315 14.04 2.64 -5.60
C PHE A 315 13.75 3.11 -7.03
N GLY A 316 14.60 2.72 -7.94
CA GLY A 316 14.39 2.98 -9.37
C GLY A 316 15.57 2.47 -10.20
N THR A 317 15.29 2.15 -11.45
CA THR A 317 16.34 1.83 -12.42
C THR A 317 17.22 3.05 -12.74
N PRO A 318 18.44 2.88 -13.24
CA PRO A 318 19.24 4.00 -13.70
C PRO A 318 18.46 4.88 -14.71
N GLY A 319 18.50 6.20 -14.52
CA GLY A 319 17.77 7.14 -15.37
C GLY A 319 16.29 7.37 -15.04
N SER A 320 15.71 6.66 -14.04
CA SER A 320 14.29 6.83 -13.64
C SER A 320 13.95 8.12 -12.90
N GLY A 321 14.93 8.96 -12.58
CA GLY A 321 14.72 10.22 -11.86
C GLY A 321 14.85 10.11 -10.34
N LYS A 322 15.36 9.02 -9.80
CA LYS A 322 15.57 8.75 -8.37
C LYS A 322 16.28 9.89 -7.65
N SER A 323 17.50 10.25 -8.10
CA SER A 323 18.30 11.36 -7.53
C SER A 323 17.60 12.71 -7.69
N MET A 324 16.84 12.92 -8.78
CA MET A 324 16.07 14.15 -8.99
C MET A 324 14.93 14.27 -7.98
N SER A 325 14.26 13.17 -7.64
CA SER A 325 13.23 13.16 -6.60
C SER A 325 13.80 13.53 -5.23
N CYS A 326 14.94 12.95 -4.86
CA CYS A 326 15.64 13.29 -3.61
C CYS A 326 16.09 14.75 -3.58
N LYS A 327 16.65 15.27 -4.70
CA LYS A 327 17.06 16.68 -4.82
C LYS A 327 15.89 17.65 -4.65
N ARG A 328 14.71 17.30 -5.20
CA ARG A 328 13.49 18.08 -5.03
C ARG A 328 13.06 18.12 -3.55
N GLU A 329 13.11 16.97 -2.88
CA GLU A 329 12.78 16.87 -1.45
C GLU A 329 13.73 17.70 -0.59
N ILE A 330 15.05 17.61 -0.80
CA ILE A 330 16.06 18.42 -0.12
C ILE A 330 15.80 19.92 -0.34
N THR A 331 15.53 20.31 -1.59
CA THR A 331 15.23 21.71 -1.93
C THR A 331 14.00 22.21 -1.17
N PHE A 332 12.95 21.39 -1.10
CA PHE A 332 11.73 21.73 -0.37
C PHE A 332 12.01 21.91 1.12
N ILE A 333 12.72 20.97 1.75
CA ILE A 333 13.09 21.04 3.18
C ILE A 333 13.86 22.32 3.46
N MET A 334 14.85 22.65 2.64
CA MET A 334 15.68 23.86 2.84
C MET A 334 14.91 25.16 2.68
N LEU A 335 13.88 25.18 1.84
CA LEU A 335 13.08 26.39 1.55
C LEU A 335 11.88 26.55 2.50
N MET A 336 11.26 25.46 2.94
CA MET A 336 9.97 25.48 3.63
C MET A 336 10.05 25.14 5.12
N THR A 337 11.13 24.50 5.58
CA THR A 337 11.30 24.10 6.97
C THR A 337 12.57 24.67 7.58
N GLN A 338 12.79 24.44 8.87
CA GLN A 338 14.03 24.79 9.57
C GLN A 338 14.90 23.55 9.86
N ASP A 339 14.57 22.43 9.24
CA ASP A 339 15.26 21.17 9.48
C ASP A 339 16.67 21.17 8.92
N ASN A 340 17.56 20.43 9.57
CA ASN A 340 18.89 20.15 9.08
C ASN A 340 18.87 18.99 8.09
N VAL A 341 19.73 19.05 7.08
CA VAL A 341 19.87 18.00 6.07
C VAL A 341 21.31 17.55 5.97
N ILE A 342 21.55 16.29 6.25
CA ILE A 342 22.86 15.66 6.13
C ILE A 342 22.80 14.65 4.99
N ILE A 343 23.74 14.74 4.06
CA ILE A 343 23.81 13.89 2.86
C ILE A 343 25.13 13.11 2.89
N CYS A 344 25.04 11.78 2.79
CA CYS A 344 26.18 10.93 2.47
C CYS A 344 26.13 10.58 0.99
N ASP A 345 27.04 11.13 0.19
CA ASP A 345 27.03 11.05 -1.28
C ASP A 345 28.20 10.20 -1.82
N PRO A 346 27.94 8.92 -2.14
CA PRO A 346 28.97 8.04 -2.66
C PRO A 346 29.32 8.25 -4.14
N GLU A 347 28.57 9.06 -4.88
CA GLU A 347 28.72 9.26 -6.32
C GLU A 347 28.93 10.73 -6.73
N ASP A 348 28.97 11.67 -5.77
CA ASP A 348 29.09 13.12 -5.97
C ASP A 348 27.99 13.69 -6.89
N GLU A 349 26.74 13.28 -6.64
CA GLU A 349 25.57 13.78 -7.38
C GLU A 349 24.95 15.04 -6.76
N TYR A 350 25.14 15.26 -5.46
CA TYR A 350 24.45 16.31 -4.69
C TYR A 350 25.29 17.59 -4.49
N SER A 351 26.61 17.54 -4.62
CA SER A 351 27.49 18.68 -4.41
C SER A 351 27.10 19.98 -5.15
N PRO A 352 26.66 19.95 -6.43
CA PRO A 352 26.21 21.16 -7.11
C PRO A 352 24.97 21.79 -6.50
N LEU A 353 23.99 20.96 -6.06
CA LEU A 353 22.78 21.43 -5.40
C LEU A 353 23.09 22.07 -4.05
N VAL A 354 23.90 21.37 -3.24
CA VAL A 354 24.29 21.82 -1.90
C VAL A 354 24.97 23.19 -1.94
N LYS A 355 25.94 23.36 -2.85
CA LYS A 355 26.61 24.66 -3.07
C LYS A 355 25.63 25.76 -3.48
N ARG A 356 24.65 25.45 -4.35
CA ARG A 356 23.64 26.42 -4.82
C ARG A 356 22.67 26.85 -3.72
N LEU A 357 22.39 25.96 -2.77
CA LEU A 357 21.54 26.25 -1.60
C LEU A 357 22.32 26.86 -0.42
N GLY A 358 23.62 27.19 -0.59
CA GLY A 358 24.47 27.77 0.47
C GLY A 358 24.90 26.74 1.53
N GLY A 359 24.79 25.46 1.25
CA GLY A 359 25.26 24.38 2.11
C GLY A 359 26.76 24.11 1.96
N GLN A 360 27.27 23.25 2.83
CA GLN A 360 28.67 22.85 2.90
C GLN A 360 28.88 21.48 2.26
N VAL A 361 29.92 21.37 1.45
CA VAL A 361 30.38 20.09 0.88
C VAL A 361 31.73 19.75 1.52
N ILE A 362 31.76 18.64 2.23
CA ILE A 362 32.94 18.05 2.87
C ILE A 362 33.42 16.89 2.00
N ARG A 363 34.61 17.01 1.44
CA ARG A 363 35.15 15.98 0.56
C ARG A 363 36.09 15.02 1.31
N LEU A 364 35.59 13.81 1.53
CA LEU A 364 36.40 12.76 2.15
C LEU A 364 37.17 11.97 1.06
N SER A 365 38.47 12.21 0.96
CA SER A 365 39.37 11.49 0.06
C SER A 365 40.80 11.50 0.59
N PRO A 366 41.64 10.52 0.26
CA PRO A 366 43.05 10.49 0.69
C PRO A 366 43.87 11.72 0.29
N SER A 367 43.42 12.48 -0.70
CA SER A 367 44.04 13.72 -1.18
C SER A 367 43.39 15.00 -0.61
N SER A 368 42.37 14.87 0.23
CA SER A 368 41.70 16.03 0.85
C SER A 368 42.40 16.43 2.15
N THR A 369 42.21 17.69 2.51
CA THR A 369 42.54 18.23 3.83
C THR A 369 41.38 18.29 4.79
N ASP A 370 40.22 17.82 4.34
CA ASP A 370 38.98 17.74 5.13
C ASP A 370 38.98 16.41 5.91
N TYR A 371 39.27 16.47 7.19
CA TYR A 371 39.31 15.30 8.04
C TYR A 371 38.12 15.26 8.99
N VAL A 372 37.60 14.06 9.22
CA VAL A 372 36.58 13.74 10.25
C VAL A 372 37.16 12.63 11.13
N ASN A 373 37.30 12.93 12.40
CA ASN A 373 37.85 11.98 13.38
C ASN A 373 36.77 10.97 13.79
N PRO A 374 36.94 9.67 13.58
CA PRO A 374 35.95 8.66 14.00
C PRO A 374 35.75 8.61 15.52
N LEU A 375 36.66 9.16 16.29
CA LEU A 375 36.64 9.16 17.75
C LEU A 375 36.10 10.48 18.34
N ASP A 376 35.58 11.41 17.54
CA ASP A 376 34.90 12.58 18.08
C ASP A 376 33.65 12.17 18.88
N ILE A 377 33.48 12.79 20.05
CA ILE A 377 32.35 12.51 20.95
C ILE A 377 31.56 13.79 21.21
N ASN A 378 30.24 13.71 21.06
CA ASN A 378 29.35 14.79 21.44
C ASN A 378 28.80 14.54 22.86
N LEU A 379 29.26 15.35 23.82
CA LEU A 379 28.82 15.24 25.23
C LEU A 379 27.36 15.71 25.46
N ASN A 380 26.78 16.42 24.50
CA ASN A 380 25.41 16.96 24.59
C ASN A 380 24.39 16.19 23.76
N TYR A 381 24.73 14.96 23.34
CA TYR A 381 23.89 14.18 22.44
C TYR A 381 22.54 13.80 23.05
N SER A 382 22.50 13.43 24.33
CA SER A 382 21.29 13.06 25.06
C SER A 382 21.48 13.23 26.57
N GLU A 383 20.43 13.66 27.29
CA GLU A 383 20.43 13.70 28.76
C GLU A 383 20.24 12.31 29.39
N GLU A 384 19.73 11.34 28.65
CA GLU A 384 19.37 9.99 29.14
C GLU A 384 20.42 8.91 28.80
N GLU A 385 21.29 9.12 27.80
CA GLU A 385 22.25 8.11 27.35
C GLU A 385 23.69 8.51 27.72
N ASN A 386 24.51 7.51 28.04
CA ASN A 386 25.92 7.71 28.31
C ASN A 386 26.70 7.88 26.99
N PRO A 387 27.23 9.08 26.67
CA PRO A 387 27.92 9.33 25.38
C PRO A 387 29.13 8.39 25.15
N LEU A 388 29.81 7.98 26.21
CA LEU A 388 30.93 7.05 26.11
C LEU A 388 30.49 5.64 25.73
N ALA A 389 29.34 5.19 26.24
CA ALA A 389 28.79 3.88 25.87
C ALA A 389 28.39 3.81 24.39
N LEU A 390 27.73 4.86 23.88
CA LEU A 390 27.41 4.97 22.45
C LEU A 390 28.68 4.98 21.59
N LYS A 391 29.67 5.75 22.00
CA LYS A 391 30.94 5.80 21.27
C LYS A 391 31.72 4.47 21.34
N SER A 392 31.62 3.74 22.45
CA SER A 392 32.21 2.39 22.56
C SER A 392 31.52 1.43 21.56
N ASP A 393 30.20 1.47 21.44
CA ASP A 393 29.45 0.64 20.48
C ASP A 393 29.81 0.99 19.02
N PHE A 394 29.97 2.27 18.72
CA PHE A 394 30.45 2.72 17.41
C PHE A 394 31.86 2.17 17.13
N VAL A 395 32.82 2.29 18.09
CA VAL A 395 34.19 1.81 17.92
C VAL A 395 34.23 0.29 17.75
N LEU A 396 33.38 -0.45 18.47
CA LEU A 396 33.23 -1.90 18.28
C LEU A 396 32.80 -2.22 16.84
N SER A 397 31.79 -1.52 16.33
CA SER A 397 31.29 -1.68 14.95
C SER A 397 32.37 -1.30 13.92
N PHE A 398 33.14 -0.25 14.18
CA PHE A 398 34.23 0.19 13.32
C PHE A 398 35.35 -0.85 13.27
N CYS A 399 35.79 -1.38 14.42
CA CYS A 399 36.77 -2.44 14.50
C CYS A 399 36.32 -3.74 13.82
N GLU A 400 35.05 -4.13 14.02
CA GLU A 400 34.44 -5.29 13.34
C GLU A 400 34.52 -5.16 11.83
N LEU A 401 34.18 -3.98 11.32
CA LEU A 401 34.20 -3.68 9.88
C LEU A 401 35.62 -3.77 9.30
N ILE A 402 36.64 -3.27 10.04
CA ILE A 402 38.02 -3.30 9.62
C ILE A 402 38.60 -4.71 9.66
N MET A 403 38.34 -5.48 10.71
CA MET A 403 38.78 -6.86 10.82
C MET A 403 38.18 -7.79 9.78
N GLY A 404 37.04 -7.44 9.21
CA GLY A 404 36.41 -8.18 8.12
C GLY A 404 35.92 -9.59 8.49
N SER A 405 35.75 -9.87 9.80
CA SER A 405 35.29 -11.17 10.29
C SER A 405 33.85 -11.46 9.81
N LYS A 406 33.61 -12.68 9.31
CA LYS A 406 32.25 -13.13 8.93
C LYS A 406 31.36 -13.47 10.14
N THR A 407 31.99 -13.70 11.29
CA THR A 407 31.35 -14.13 12.56
C THR A 407 31.23 -13.01 13.59
N GLY A 408 31.73 -11.80 13.25
CA GLY A 408 31.81 -10.68 14.17
C GLY A 408 33.04 -10.73 15.07
N LEU A 409 33.14 -9.80 16.03
CA LEU A 409 34.19 -9.76 17.05
C LEU A 409 33.93 -10.82 18.13
N GLU A 410 34.99 -11.48 18.58
CA GLU A 410 34.94 -12.39 19.71
C GLU A 410 34.69 -11.64 21.04
N ALA A 411 34.17 -12.32 22.05
CA ALA A 411 33.85 -11.69 23.34
C ALA A 411 35.07 -11.02 24.01
N ILE A 412 36.26 -11.62 23.88
CA ILE A 412 37.49 -11.08 24.42
C ILE A 412 37.92 -9.83 23.64
N GLU A 413 37.80 -9.85 22.30
CA GLU A 413 38.07 -8.69 21.45
C GLU A 413 37.22 -7.49 21.81
N LYS A 414 35.89 -7.71 22.00
CA LYS A 414 34.97 -6.67 22.47
C LYS A 414 35.40 -6.08 23.80
N THR A 415 35.83 -6.91 24.75
CA THR A 415 36.26 -6.47 26.08
C THR A 415 37.53 -5.62 26.03
N VAL A 416 38.52 -6.02 25.22
CA VAL A 416 39.79 -5.26 25.12
C VAL A 416 39.59 -3.94 24.36
N ILE A 417 38.69 -3.89 23.37
CA ILE A 417 38.33 -2.65 22.67
C ILE A 417 37.62 -1.69 23.62
N ASP A 418 36.60 -2.15 24.34
CA ASP A 418 35.85 -1.31 25.28
C ASP A 418 36.75 -0.73 26.36
N ARG A 419 37.66 -1.55 26.93
CA ARG A 419 38.66 -1.08 27.89
C ARG A 419 39.58 -0.02 27.28
N ALA A 420 40.07 -0.21 26.06
CA ALA A 420 40.88 0.78 25.36
C ALA A 420 40.14 2.10 25.16
N VAL A 421 38.85 2.03 24.75
CA VAL A 421 38.00 3.22 24.61
C VAL A 421 37.92 3.97 25.94
N GLN A 422 37.60 3.29 27.02
CA GLN A 422 37.54 3.92 28.34
C GLN A 422 38.87 4.61 28.72
N MET A 423 40.00 4.01 28.39
CA MET A 423 41.32 4.59 28.69
C MET A 423 41.63 5.86 27.89
N ILE A 424 41.35 5.87 26.60
CA ILE A 424 41.72 7.00 25.71
C ILE A 424 40.89 8.26 25.95
N TYR A 425 39.68 8.13 26.48
CA TYR A 425 38.84 9.30 26.77
C TYR A 425 39.07 9.92 28.13
N GLN A 426 39.82 9.28 29.05
CA GLN A 426 40.12 9.86 30.36
C GLN A 426 40.76 11.27 30.30
N PRO A 427 41.77 11.55 29.44
CA PRO A 427 42.33 12.88 29.31
C PRO A 427 41.30 13.92 28.83
N TYR A 428 40.43 13.54 27.89
CA TYR A 428 39.40 14.43 27.38
C TYR A 428 38.32 14.77 28.42
N PHE A 429 37.90 13.79 29.23
CA PHE A 429 36.94 14.05 30.31
C PHE A 429 37.52 14.86 31.46
N ALA A 430 38.83 14.76 31.69
CA ALA A 430 39.50 15.58 32.68
C ALA A 430 39.65 17.06 32.24
N ASP A 431 39.83 17.27 30.93
CA ASP A 431 40.00 18.60 30.32
C ASP A 431 39.44 18.58 28.87
N PRO A 432 38.16 18.91 28.68
CA PRO A 432 37.47 18.74 27.40
C PRO A 432 37.84 19.83 26.37
N ARG A 433 39.09 19.75 25.89
CA ARG A 433 39.61 20.57 24.81
C ARG A 433 39.84 19.74 23.54
N PRO A 434 39.76 20.34 22.36
CA PRO A 434 39.97 19.65 21.08
C PRO A 434 41.33 18.94 20.99
N GLU A 435 42.38 19.48 21.67
CA GLU A 435 43.70 18.88 21.69
C GLU A 435 43.75 17.56 22.45
N ASN A 436 42.85 17.33 23.39
CA ASN A 436 42.73 16.11 24.18
C ASN A 436 41.80 15.05 23.57
N MET A 437 41.14 15.37 22.46
CA MET A 437 40.29 14.41 21.73
C MET A 437 41.17 13.27 21.18
N PRO A 438 40.88 11.99 21.49
CA PRO A 438 41.64 10.87 20.99
C PRO A 438 41.50 10.70 19.47
N ILE A 439 42.54 10.09 18.86
CA ILE A 439 42.54 9.67 17.45
C ILE A 439 42.79 8.18 17.35
N LEU A 440 42.64 7.57 16.15
CA LEU A 440 42.82 6.13 15.97
C LEU A 440 44.19 5.62 16.45
N GLY A 441 45.24 6.45 16.36
CA GLY A 441 46.59 6.13 16.91
C GLY A 441 46.58 5.94 18.42
N ASP A 442 45.78 6.73 19.15
CA ASP A 442 45.65 6.58 20.61
C ASP A 442 44.94 5.28 20.96
N LEU A 443 43.91 4.91 20.20
CA LEU A 443 43.21 3.64 20.36
C LEU A 443 44.16 2.45 20.13
N MET A 444 44.94 2.48 19.04
CA MET A 444 45.93 1.44 18.75
C MET A 444 46.96 1.31 19.87
N ASN A 445 47.48 2.42 20.38
CA ASN A 445 48.46 2.42 21.48
C ASN A 445 47.84 1.87 22.79
N ALA A 446 46.60 2.22 23.10
CA ALA A 446 45.91 1.70 24.26
C ALA A 446 45.62 0.18 24.16
N LEU A 447 45.34 -0.34 22.97
CA LEU A 447 45.22 -1.78 22.73
C LEU A 447 46.56 -2.50 22.96
N LEU A 448 47.67 -2.01 22.38
CA LEU A 448 49.02 -2.58 22.54
C LEU A 448 49.47 -2.56 24.01
N SER A 449 49.11 -1.54 24.78
CA SER A 449 49.47 -1.42 26.20
C SER A 449 48.84 -2.48 27.10
N GLN A 450 47.81 -3.18 26.64
CA GLN A 450 47.13 -4.25 27.38
C GLN A 450 47.95 -5.55 27.42
N HIS A 451 48.89 -5.75 26.48
CA HIS A 451 49.70 -6.96 26.35
C HIS A 451 48.88 -8.26 26.31
N ILE A 452 47.77 -8.24 25.60
CA ILE A 452 46.85 -9.36 25.41
C ILE A 452 46.86 -9.73 23.92
N PRO A 453 46.99 -11.02 23.53
CA PRO A 453 47.10 -11.42 22.12
C PRO A 453 45.92 -10.95 21.24
N GLU A 454 44.71 -10.93 21.79
CA GLU A 454 43.53 -10.46 21.10
C GLU A 454 43.56 -8.93 20.88
N ALA A 455 44.08 -8.17 21.83
CA ALA A 455 44.29 -6.73 21.69
C ALA A 455 45.34 -6.43 20.63
N ASP A 456 46.44 -7.20 20.60
CA ASP A 456 47.51 -7.08 19.58
C ASP A 456 46.95 -7.38 18.18
N ARG A 457 46.07 -8.37 18.06
CA ARG A 457 45.39 -8.70 16.78
C ARG A 457 44.51 -7.55 16.27
N VAL A 458 43.72 -6.90 17.14
CA VAL A 458 42.95 -5.72 16.80
C VAL A 458 43.83 -4.54 16.41
N ALA A 459 44.92 -4.29 17.19
CA ALA A 459 45.88 -3.24 16.92
C ALA A 459 46.59 -3.43 15.56
N GLN A 460 46.95 -4.66 15.20
CA GLN A 460 47.50 -4.99 13.87
C GLN A 460 46.51 -4.72 12.73
N ALA A 461 45.21 -4.97 12.93
CA ALA A 461 44.20 -4.65 11.95
C ALA A 461 44.02 -3.12 11.78
N LEU A 462 44.19 -2.34 12.85
CA LEU A 462 44.18 -0.88 12.84
C LEU A 462 45.41 -0.26 12.22
N ASP A 463 46.59 -0.95 12.21
CA ASP A 463 47.86 -0.41 11.76
C ASP A 463 47.82 0.14 10.33
N LEU A 464 47.09 -0.53 9.45
CA LEU A 464 46.82 -0.05 8.07
C LEU A 464 46.15 1.34 8.03
N TYR A 465 45.30 1.64 9.00
CA TYR A 465 44.53 2.88 9.11
C TYR A 465 45.22 3.93 9.99
N VAL A 466 46.26 3.58 10.73
CA VAL A 466 47.02 4.48 11.59
C VAL A 466 48.36 4.86 10.95
N ASN A 467 49.20 3.86 10.62
CA ASN A 467 50.54 4.05 10.09
C ASN A 467 50.66 3.72 8.59
N GLY A 468 49.67 2.98 8.06
CA GLY A 468 49.68 2.53 6.66
C GLY A 468 49.14 3.53 5.67
N SER A 469 48.90 3.07 4.44
CA SER A 469 48.44 3.90 3.31
C SER A 469 46.99 4.37 3.43
N LEU A 470 46.23 3.87 4.39
CA LEU A 470 44.82 4.23 4.63
C LEU A 470 44.64 5.11 5.87
N ASN A 471 45.66 5.88 6.27
CA ASN A 471 45.69 6.69 7.48
C ASN A 471 44.83 7.96 7.46
N PHE A 472 43.98 8.10 6.47
CA PHE A 472 43.12 9.26 6.27
C PHE A 472 42.20 9.56 7.48
N PHE A 473 41.77 8.57 8.22
CA PHE A 473 40.93 8.73 9.41
C PHE A 473 41.72 8.88 10.72
N ASN A 474 43.07 8.88 10.68
CA ASN A 474 43.91 9.08 11.85
C ASN A 474 44.29 10.56 12.04
N HIS A 475 43.29 11.44 11.89
CA HIS A 475 43.48 12.87 12.06
C HIS A 475 42.36 13.46 12.91
N ARG A 476 42.60 14.58 13.57
CA ARG A 476 41.56 15.35 14.25
C ARG A 476 40.65 16.02 13.20
N THR A 477 39.42 16.23 13.57
CA THR A 477 38.42 16.89 12.69
C THR A 477 38.86 18.31 12.38
N THR A 478 38.89 18.63 11.09
CA THR A 478 39.23 19.96 10.56
C THR A 478 38.02 20.70 9.98
N VAL A 479 36.89 20.03 9.86
CA VAL A 479 35.69 20.56 9.22
C VAL A 479 34.65 20.97 10.27
N ASP A 480 33.89 22.01 9.97
CA ASP A 480 32.74 22.43 10.76
C ASP A 480 31.44 21.86 10.12
N ILE A 481 30.65 21.11 10.89
CA ILE A 481 29.39 20.52 10.45
C ILE A 481 28.15 21.25 10.97
N SER A 482 28.30 22.48 11.45
CA SER A 482 27.21 23.29 12.00
C SER A 482 26.23 23.85 10.95
N ASN A 483 26.54 23.74 9.66
CA ASN A 483 25.67 24.20 8.58
C ASN A 483 24.40 23.35 8.50
N ARG A 484 23.25 23.98 8.26
CA ARG A 484 21.97 23.29 8.08
C ARG A 484 21.95 22.27 6.94
N LEU A 485 22.78 22.46 5.92
CA LEU A 485 22.88 21.56 4.78
C LEU A 485 24.32 21.13 4.59
N VAL A 486 24.62 19.90 4.96
CA VAL A 486 25.96 19.31 4.87
C VAL A 486 25.94 18.11 3.94
N CYS A 487 26.88 18.03 3.02
CA CYS A 487 27.07 16.91 2.12
C CYS A 487 28.47 16.33 2.28
N PHE A 488 28.57 15.10 2.67
CA PHE A 488 29.82 14.32 2.69
C PHE A 488 29.99 13.62 1.34
N ASP A 489 30.85 14.18 0.48
CA ASP A 489 31.28 13.53 -0.76
C ASP A 489 32.33 12.46 -0.43
N ILE A 490 31.92 11.20 -0.50
CA ILE A 490 32.76 10.04 -0.23
C ILE A 490 33.18 9.29 -1.51
N LYS A 491 32.94 9.86 -2.68
CA LYS A 491 33.32 9.26 -3.97
C LYS A 491 34.80 8.99 -4.11
N GLY A 492 35.62 9.89 -3.55
CA GLY A 492 37.09 9.79 -3.55
C GLY A 492 37.62 8.69 -2.66
N LEU A 493 36.82 8.10 -1.76
CA LEU A 493 37.27 6.99 -0.91
C LEU A 493 37.34 5.70 -1.75
N GLY A 494 38.53 5.05 -1.70
CA GLY A 494 38.69 3.74 -2.33
C GLY A 494 37.79 2.68 -1.71
N LYS A 495 37.67 1.52 -2.38
CA LYS A 495 36.77 0.43 -1.98
C LYS A 495 36.88 0.04 -0.50
N ASN A 496 38.12 0.06 0.06
CA ASN A 496 38.40 -0.33 1.45
C ASN A 496 38.02 0.75 2.47
N LEU A 497 38.01 2.04 2.07
CA LEU A 497 37.63 3.16 2.95
C LEU A 497 36.16 3.57 2.81
N LYS A 498 35.47 3.13 1.76
CA LYS A 498 34.09 3.56 1.49
C LYS A 498 33.12 3.14 2.59
N LYS A 499 33.20 1.88 3.07
CA LYS A 499 32.36 1.38 4.17
C LYS A 499 32.69 2.03 5.52
N PRO A 500 33.96 2.08 5.97
CA PRO A 500 34.33 2.85 7.15
C PRO A 500 33.90 4.31 7.07
N GLY A 501 34.11 4.97 5.91
CA GLY A 501 33.68 6.34 5.69
C GLY A 501 32.16 6.56 5.81
N MET A 502 31.35 5.64 5.32
CA MET A 502 29.89 5.71 5.51
C MET A 502 29.49 5.58 6.99
N LEU A 503 30.15 4.69 7.72
CA LEU A 503 29.90 4.50 9.16
C LEU A 503 30.29 5.76 9.96
N ILE A 504 31.42 6.40 9.63
CA ILE A 504 31.86 7.64 10.25
C ILE A 504 30.90 8.80 9.97
N VAL A 505 30.43 8.94 8.73
CA VAL A 505 29.44 9.99 8.37
C VAL A 505 28.11 9.77 9.09
N GLN A 506 27.76 8.53 9.41
CA GLN A 506 26.54 8.21 10.15
C GLN A 506 26.66 8.55 11.64
N ASP A 507 27.87 8.50 12.19
CA ASP A 507 28.14 8.80 13.60
C ASP A 507 28.37 10.31 13.84
N ALA A 508 28.90 11.04 12.84
CA ALA A 508 29.18 12.48 12.90
C ALA A 508 27.90 13.34 12.85
#